data_d1048d9ad7467648e492ff96aac3c80d
#
_entry.id   d1048d9ad7467648e492ff96aac3c80d
#
_cell.length_a   1.000
_cell.length_b   1.000
_cell.length_c   1.000
_cell.angle_alpha   90.00
_cell.angle_beta   90.00
_cell.angle_gamma   90.00
#
_symmetry.space_group_name_H-M   'P 1'
#
loop_
_entity.id
_entity.type
_entity.pdbx_description
1 polymer ?
#
loop_
_entity_poly.entity_id
_entity_poly.type
_entity_poly.pdbx_seq_one_letter_code
_entity_poly.pdbx_strand_id
1 'polypeptide(L)'
;EYNGYEAWANYPHEQERFVQLIKKTQANNLLFISGDVHYAEISKLQYPDCYPLYDITSSGLNHAHNFATPNKNRIEGPVMDNHFGLLTLNLSSPTPHIVAEIWDIRDNQRVEHTIALEEICFPEQ
;
A
#
# COMPACT_ATOMS: atom_id res chain seq x y z
N GLU A 1 -2.34 -0.08 14.24
CA GLU A 1 -1.90 -0.24 15.64
C GLU A 1 -0.92 0.86 16.01
N TYR A 2 -1.03 1.40 17.22
CA TYR A 2 -0.04 2.33 17.77
C TYR A 2 1.29 1.60 17.93
N ASN A 3 2.35 2.13 17.32
CA ASN A 3 3.67 1.48 17.30
C ASN A 3 4.78 2.31 17.98
N GLY A 4 4.42 3.45 18.59
CA GLY A 4 5.36 4.37 19.26
C GLY A 4 6.11 5.32 18.32
N TYR A 5 5.88 5.21 17.00
CA TYR A 5 6.47 6.08 15.97
C TYR A 5 5.43 7.01 15.36
N GLU A 6 5.87 7.94 14.53
CA GLU A 6 5.00 8.77 13.71
C GLU A 6 4.29 7.86 12.68
N ALA A 7 2.98 7.71 12.81
CA ALA A 7 2.17 6.91 11.91
C ALA A 7 0.76 7.48 11.85
N TRP A 8 0.12 7.38 10.69
CA TRP A 8 -1.26 7.83 10.53
C TRP A 8 -2.24 7.06 11.44
N ALA A 9 -1.88 5.83 11.84
CA ALA A 9 -2.63 5.05 12.82
C ALA A 9 -2.78 5.76 14.19
N ASN A 10 -1.95 6.76 14.49
CA ASN A 10 -2.03 7.57 15.70
C ASN A 10 -3.14 8.63 15.62
N TYR A 11 -3.74 8.83 14.45
CA TYR A 11 -4.77 9.83 14.17
C TYR A 11 -6.07 9.15 13.65
N PRO A 12 -6.73 8.31 14.45
CA PRO A 12 -7.85 7.49 14.00
C PRO A 12 -9.04 8.34 13.50
N HIS A 13 -9.26 9.53 14.07
CA HIS A 13 -10.30 10.44 13.60
C HIS A 13 -10.03 10.98 12.20
N GLU A 14 -8.76 11.24 11.86
CA GLU A 14 -8.40 11.71 10.52
C GLU A 14 -8.50 10.58 9.50
N GLN A 15 -8.13 9.36 9.89
CA GLN A 15 -8.35 8.18 9.05
C GLN A 15 -9.83 8.00 8.74
N GLU A 16 -10.69 8.05 9.76
CA GLU A 16 -12.14 7.93 9.59
C GLU A 16 -12.69 9.04 8.68
N ARG A 17 -12.29 10.29 8.91
CA ARG A 17 -12.70 11.43 8.05
C ARG A 17 -12.31 11.22 6.59
N PHE A 18 -11.11 10.69 6.35
CA PHE A 18 -10.62 10.41 5.00
C PHE A 18 -11.44 9.29 4.33
N VAL A 19 -11.72 8.20 5.06
CA VAL A 19 -12.57 7.10 4.55
C VAL A 19 -13.98 7.60 4.25
N GLN A 20 -14.56 8.44 5.12
CA GLN A 20 -15.87 9.05 4.86
C GLN A 20 -15.85 9.97 3.63
N LEU A 21 -14.74 10.66 3.38
CA LEU A 21 -14.59 11.48 2.17
C LEU A 21 -14.58 10.59 0.91
N ILE A 22 -13.82 9.49 0.91
CA ILE A 22 -13.80 8.51 -0.21
C ILE A 22 -15.23 8.02 -0.49
N LYS A 23 -15.94 7.59 0.54
CA LYS A 23 -17.35 7.12 0.43
C LYS A 23 -18.27 8.20 -0.12
N LYS A 24 -18.19 9.41 0.43
CA LYS A 24 -19.04 10.54 0.02
C LYS A 24 -18.81 10.97 -1.42
N THR A 25 -17.56 10.97 -1.86
CA THR A 25 -17.18 11.38 -3.21
C THR A 25 -17.25 10.27 -4.23
N GLN A 26 -17.40 9.01 -3.78
CA GLN A 26 -17.33 7.80 -4.63
C GLN A 26 -16.03 7.77 -5.45
N ALA A 27 -14.95 8.27 -4.85
CA ALA A 27 -13.63 8.26 -5.49
C ALA A 27 -13.12 6.82 -5.66
N ASN A 28 -12.89 6.42 -6.89
CA ASN A 28 -12.41 5.08 -7.25
C ASN A 28 -10.90 5.06 -7.51
N ASN A 29 -10.32 3.86 -7.48
CA ASN A 29 -8.94 3.56 -7.87
C ASN A 29 -7.90 4.35 -7.05
N LEU A 30 -8.13 4.46 -5.74
CA LEU A 30 -7.22 5.13 -4.82
C LEU A 30 -6.20 4.13 -4.27
N LEU A 31 -4.93 4.48 -4.37
CA LEU A 31 -3.79 3.74 -3.86
C LEU A 31 -2.91 4.68 -3.03
N PHE A 32 -2.43 4.21 -1.89
CA PHE A 32 -1.44 4.94 -1.09
C PHE A 32 -0.03 4.50 -1.46
N ILE A 33 0.87 5.47 -1.50
CA ILE A 33 2.32 5.26 -1.61
C ILE A 33 2.94 5.95 -0.41
N SER A 34 3.70 5.21 0.38
CA SER A 34 4.29 5.71 1.61
C SER A 34 5.77 5.35 1.76
N GLY A 35 6.42 5.89 2.78
CA GLY A 35 7.84 5.72 2.99
C GLY A 35 8.24 5.92 4.45
N ASP A 36 9.44 6.53 4.68
CA ASP A 36 10.03 6.88 5.97
C ASP A 36 10.55 5.70 6.82
N VAL A 37 9.86 4.58 6.84
CA VAL A 37 10.12 3.44 7.75
C VAL A 37 11.36 2.60 7.42
N HIS A 38 12.03 2.86 6.30
CA HIS A 38 13.27 2.21 5.86
C HIS A 38 13.15 0.69 5.65
N TYR A 39 11.96 0.20 5.36
CA TYR A 39 11.68 -1.13 4.82
C TYR A 39 10.56 -1.03 3.79
N ALA A 40 10.27 -2.12 3.09
CA ALA A 40 9.14 -2.16 2.16
C ALA A 40 8.12 -3.21 2.57
N GLU A 41 6.85 -2.89 2.36
CA GLU A 41 5.72 -3.81 2.57
C GLU A 41 4.52 -3.37 1.72
N ILE A 42 3.60 -4.29 1.50
CA ILE A 42 2.27 -3.97 0.98
C ILE A 42 1.27 -4.27 2.08
N SER A 43 0.41 -3.30 2.35
CA SER A 43 -0.67 -3.41 3.32
C SER A 43 -2.02 -3.29 2.65
N LYS A 44 -3.02 -4.00 3.19
CA LYS A 44 -4.41 -3.97 2.73
C LYS A 44 -5.34 -3.81 3.91
N LEU A 45 -6.17 -2.78 3.89
CA LEU A 45 -7.14 -2.51 4.96
C LEU A 45 -8.54 -2.40 4.38
N GLN A 46 -9.46 -3.19 4.93
CA GLN A 46 -10.86 -3.20 4.56
C GLN A 46 -11.69 -2.39 5.56
N TYR A 47 -12.40 -1.38 5.08
CA TYR A 47 -13.42 -0.67 5.82
C TYR A 47 -14.83 -1.13 5.41
N PRO A 48 -15.82 -1.09 6.31
CA PRO A 48 -17.22 -1.33 5.94
C PRO A 48 -17.68 -0.36 4.84
N ASP A 49 -18.41 -0.87 3.86
CA ASP A 49 -18.97 -0.10 2.75
C ASP A 49 -17.94 0.73 1.94
N CYS A 50 -16.71 0.22 1.87
CA CYS A 50 -15.63 0.78 1.06
C CYS A 50 -14.88 -0.38 0.38
N TYR A 51 -14.29 -0.13 -0.78
CA TYR A 51 -13.35 -1.09 -1.35
C TYR A 51 -12.06 -1.16 -0.52
N PRO A 52 -11.24 -2.21 -0.66
CA PRO A 52 -10.00 -2.34 0.08
C PRO A 52 -9.02 -1.22 -0.26
N LEU A 53 -8.43 -0.61 0.77
CA LEU A 53 -7.40 0.41 0.63
C LEU A 53 -6.03 -0.26 0.73
N TYR A 54 -5.23 -0.07 -0.31
CA TYR A 54 -3.86 -0.57 -0.38
C TYR A 54 -2.86 0.54 -0.07
N ASP A 55 -1.78 0.19 0.62
CA ASP A 55 -0.62 1.05 0.85
C ASP A 55 0.65 0.30 0.44
N ILE A 56 1.39 0.89 -0.50
CA ILE A 56 2.68 0.40 -0.99
C ILE A 56 3.77 1.22 -0.31
N THR A 57 4.41 0.66 0.68
CA THR A 57 5.53 1.28 1.39
C THR A 57 6.85 0.86 0.77
N SER A 58 7.73 1.81 0.41
CA SER A 58 9.08 1.54 -0.07
C SER A 58 10.01 2.70 0.20
N SER A 59 10.91 2.58 1.18
CA SER A 59 11.78 3.68 1.64
C SER A 59 13.19 3.26 2.07
N GLY A 60 13.71 2.17 1.52
CA GLY A 60 15.02 1.63 1.88
C GLY A 60 16.08 1.72 0.77
N LEU A 61 16.03 2.72 -0.13
CA LEU A 61 16.92 2.79 -1.30
C LEU A 61 18.41 2.80 -0.92
N ASN A 62 18.81 3.61 0.03
CA ASN A 62 20.20 3.77 0.48
C ASN A 62 20.43 3.41 1.95
N HIS A 63 19.35 3.21 2.69
CA HIS A 63 19.39 2.85 4.11
C HIS A 63 18.16 2.02 4.45
N ALA A 64 18.35 0.72 4.66
CA ALA A 64 17.30 -0.17 5.10
C ALA A 64 17.48 -0.52 6.58
N HIS A 65 16.37 -0.60 7.32
CA HIS A 65 16.38 -1.12 8.69
C HIS A 65 16.43 -2.64 8.70
N ASN A 66 17.04 -3.21 9.71
CA ASN A 66 17.07 -4.65 9.96
C ASN A 66 15.90 -5.14 10.83
N PHE A 67 14.88 -4.32 11.01
CA PHE A 67 13.63 -4.64 11.68
C PHE A 67 12.46 -3.95 10.99
N ALA A 68 11.27 -4.51 11.14
CA ALA A 68 10.02 -3.89 10.71
C ALA A 68 9.03 -3.88 11.88
N THR A 69 8.23 -2.84 11.98
CA THR A 69 7.18 -2.76 13.00
C THR A 69 6.09 -3.79 12.74
N PRO A 70 5.45 -4.35 13.79
CA PRO A 70 4.29 -5.20 13.61
C PRO A 70 3.17 -4.47 12.86
N ASN A 71 2.63 -5.13 11.82
CA ASN A 71 1.53 -4.60 11.03
C ASN A 71 0.56 -5.73 10.67
N LYS A 72 -0.61 -5.75 11.30
CA LYS A 72 -1.65 -6.76 11.07
C LYS A 72 -2.29 -6.69 9.68
N ASN A 73 -2.12 -5.57 8.99
CA ASN A 73 -2.67 -5.33 7.66
C ASN A 73 -1.65 -5.65 6.56
N ARG A 74 -0.43 -6.04 6.92
CA ARG A 74 0.61 -6.46 5.96
C ARG A 74 0.16 -7.71 5.23
N ILE A 75 0.20 -7.67 3.91
CA ILE A 75 -0.08 -8.82 3.05
C ILE A 75 1.18 -9.31 2.33
N GLU A 76 2.17 -8.42 2.08
CA GLU A 76 3.45 -8.76 1.46
C GLU A 76 4.61 -8.08 2.19
N GLY A 77 5.78 -8.72 2.19
CA GLY A 77 6.96 -8.25 2.90
C GLY A 77 7.05 -8.73 4.36
N PRO A 78 7.82 -8.07 5.24
CA PRO A 78 8.66 -6.90 4.96
C PRO A 78 9.94 -7.23 4.20
N VAL A 79 10.40 -6.30 3.35
CA VAL A 79 11.72 -6.34 2.71
C VAL A 79 12.63 -5.36 3.45
N MET A 80 13.68 -5.89 4.07
CA MET A 80 14.59 -5.16 4.98
C MET A 80 16.03 -5.06 4.43
N ASP A 81 16.25 -5.44 3.18
CA ASP A 81 17.46 -5.12 2.42
C ASP A 81 17.29 -3.77 1.71
N ASN A 82 18.36 -3.18 1.18
CA ASN A 82 18.22 -2.01 0.32
C ASN A 82 17.38 -2.34 -0.90
N HIS A 83 16.38 -1.52 -1.19
CA HIS A 83 15.33 -1.81 -2.16
C HIS A 83 14.74 -0.55 -2.78
N PHE A 84 13.98 -0.76 -3.85
CA PHE A 84 13.09 0.24 -4.44
C PHE A 84 11.74 -0.41 -4.83
N GLY A 85 10.71 0.38 -4.89
CA GLY A 85 9.39 -0.02 -5.38
C GLY A 85 9.20 0.40 -6.84
N LEU A 86 8.51 -0.44 -7.60
CA LEU A 86 8.09 -0.16 -8.98
C LEU A 86 6.59 -0.39 -9.09
N LEU A 87 5.87 0.57 -9.67
CA LEU A 87 4.46 0.45 -10.00
C LEU A 87 4.27 0.48 -11.51
N THR A 88 3.70 -0.57 -12.07
CA THR A 88 3.34 -0.67 -13.48
C THR A 88 1.83 -0.62 -13.63
N LEU A 89 1.34 0.40 -14.36
CA LEU A 89 -0.09 0.62 -14.61
C LEU A 89 -0.47 0.06 -15.99
N ASN A 90 -1.21 -1.02 -16.01
CA ASN A 90 -1.69 -1.69 -17.23
C ASN A 90 -3.15 -1.29 -17.53
N LEU A 91 -3.35 -0.03 -17.92
CA LEU A 91 -4.68 0.57 -18.09
C LEU A 91 -5.38 0.17 -19.40
N SER A 92 -4.63 -0.26 -20.40
CA SER A 92 -5.15 -0.68 -21.72
C SER A 92 -5.47 -2.18 -21.81
N SER A 93 -5.25 -2.93 -20.72
CA SER A 93 -5.60 -4.35 -20.65
C SER A 93 -7.12 -4.55 -20.64
N PRO A 94 -7.66 -5.66 -21.17
CA PRO A 94 -9.05 -6.05 -20.97
C PRO A 94 -9.45 -6.15 -19.48
N THR A 95 -8.49 -6.41 -18.63
CA THR A 95 -8.60 -6.38 -17.16
C THR A 95 -7.59 -5.37 -16.61
N PRO A 96 -7.92 -4.08 -16.52
CA PRO A 96 -6.99 -3.05 -16.06
C PRO A 96 -6.51 -3.34 -14.64
N HIS A 97 -5.19 -3.22 -14.42
CA HIS A 97 -4.58 -3.56 -13.14
C HIS A 97 -3.28 -2.79 -12.89
N ILE A 98 -2.86 -2.76 -11.65
CA ILE A 98 -1.57 -2.25 -11.19
C ILE A 98 -0.74 -3.43 -10.72
N VAL A 99 0.51 -3.51 -11.14
CA VAL A 99 1.51 -4.44 -10.60
C VAL A 99 2.43 -3.64 -9.69
N ALA A 100 2.46 -4.00 -8.40
CA ALA A 100 3.37 -3.44 -7.42
C ALA A 100 4.50 -4.42 -7.16
N GLU A 101 5.73 -3.98 -7.37
CA GLU A 101 6.92 -4.79 -7.23
C GLU A 101 7.90 -4.13 -6.25
N ILE A 102 8.59 -4.95 -5.47
CA ILE A 102 9.73 -4.52 -4.65
C ILE A 102 10.96 -5.29 -5.11
N TRP A 103 11.98 -4.56 -5.50
CA TRP A 103 13.24 -5.08 -5.98
C TRP A 103 14.39 -4.71 -5.03
N ASP A 104 15.30 -5.64 -4.75
CA ASP A 104 16.52 -5.30 -4.02
C ASP A 104 17.62 -4.76 -4.97
N ILE A 105 18.66 -4.20 -4.39
CA ILE A 105 19.79 -3.63 -5.16
C ILE A 105 20.64 -4.68 -5.89
N ARG A 106 20.36 -5.97 -5.72
CA ARG A 106 21.02 -7.09 -6.42
C ARG A 106 20.18 -7.62 -7.57
N ASP A 107 19.15 -6.86 -7.97
CA ASP A 107 18.24 -7.21 -9.06
C ASP A 107 17.37 -8.45 -8.76
N ASN A 108 17.07 -8.71 -7.50
CA ASN A 108 16.12 -9.74 -7.10
C ASN A 108 14.74 -9.13 -6.86
N GLN A 109 13.73 -9.66 -7.52
CA GLN A 109 12.33 -9.36 -7.22
C GLN A 109 11.94 -10.03 -5.89
N ARG A 110 11.63 -9.23 -4.90
CA ARG A 110 11.34 -9.68 -3.53
C ARG A 110 9.84 -9.78 -3.27
N VAL A 111 9.08 -8.94 -3.93
CA VAL A 111 7.61 -8.90 -3.86
C VAL A 111 7.07 -8.59 -5.25
N GLU A 112 5.97 -9.24 -5.61
CA GLU A 112 5.10 -8.88 -6.72
C GLU A 112 3.65 -9.06 -6.28
N HIS A 113 2.85 -8.01 -6.43
CA HIS A 113 1.44 -8.04 -6.08
C HIS A 113 0.62 -7.31 -7.15
N THR A 114 -0.38 -7.99 -7.68
CA THR A 114 -1.29 -7.42 -8.70
C THR A 114 -2.58 -6.96 -8.04
N ILE A 115 -2.98 -5.72 -8.31
CA ILE A 115 -4.22 -5.11 -7.84
C ILE A 115 -5.09 -4.83 -9.06
N ALA A 116 -6.20 -5.53 -9.20
CA ALA A 116 -7.18 -5.25 -10.25
C ALA A 116 -7.88 -3.90 -9.96
N LEU A 117 -8.06 -3.05 -10.98
CA LEU A 117 -8.74 -1.77 -10.76
C LEU A 117 -10.20 -1.96 -10.34
N GLU A 118 -10.84 -3.04 -10.78
CA GLU A 118 -12.20 -3.39 -10.34
C GLU A 118 -12.29 -3.73 -8.85
N GLU A 119 -11.19 -4.19 -8.23
CA GLU A 119 -11.12 -4.49 -6.79
C GLU A 119 -11.13 -3.21 -5.94
N ILE A 120 -10.61 -2.11 -6.48
CA ILE A 120 -10.45 -0.83 -5.77
C ILE A 120 -11.42 0.24 -6.28
N CYS A 121 -12.65 -0.16 -6.59
CA CYS A 121 -13.74 0.74 -6.98
C CYS A 121 -15.05 0.39 -6.26
N PHE A 122 -15.92 1.37 -6.16
CA PHE A 122 -17.30 1.12 -5.74
C PHE A 122 -18.07 0.40 -6.84
N PRO A 123 -19.06 -0.45 -6.50
CA PRO A 123 -19.95 -1.02 -7.50
C PRO A 123 -20.66 0.07 -8.32
N GLU A 124 -20.82 -0.15 -9.60
CA GLU A 124 -21.65 0.72 -10.43
C GLU A 124 -23.10 0.74 -9.88
N GLN A 125 -23.65 1.93 -9.77
CA GLN A 125 -25.03 2.14 -9.29
C GLN A 125 -26.05 1.94 -10.42
#